data_eb36a51cdecb3618bb614533bbc88425
#
_entry.id   eb36a51cdecb3618bb614533bbc88425
#
_cell.length_a   1.000
_cell.length_b   1.000
_cell.length_c   1.000
_cell.angle_alpha   90.00
_cell.angle_beta   90.00
_cell.angle_gamma   90.00
#
_symmetry.space_group_name_H-M   'P 1'
#
loop_
_entity.id
_entity.type
_entity.pdbx_description
1 polymer ?
#
loop_
_entity_poly.entity_id
_entity_poly.type
_entity_poly.pdbx_seq_one_letter_code
_entity_poly.pdbx_strand_id
1 'polypeptide(L)'
;MPNMAYGIPAYFVISRVEAASNLHRFDGVKYGYRTDSEFKDLREMYRKTRAEGFGLQPKLRILMGMYVSAAQYSEQYYQRALQVRAMIRADFEAAFDPQGAYRLDALLTPTTPTTAFKMADVYGDSVLMQYADQLTVPANHAGVPGISLPAGLDAEGMPIGVQLLAPDFMEETLFQAGAAFEQATAEAEWRKIKPQVLR
;
A
#
# COMPACT_ATOMS: atom_id res chain seq x y z
N MET A 1 8.63 -2.18 -16.77
CA MET A 1 9.04 -1.65 -15.43
C MET A 1 9.86 -2.70 -14.71
N PRO A 2 11.17 -2.69 -14.89
CA PRO A 2 12.04 -3.79 -14.44
C PRO A 2 12.21 -3.86 -12.91
N ASN A 3 12.04 -2.74 -12.20
CA ASN A 3 12.32 -2.67 -10.77
C ASN A 3 11.10 -2.96 -9.88
N MET A 4 9.91 -3.19 -10.44
CA MET A 4 8.69 -3.45 -9.68
C MET A 4 8.78 -4.67 -8.75
N ALA A 5 9.55 -5.70 -9.13
CA ALA A 5 9.75 -6.91 -8.32
C ALA A 5 10.35 -6.60 -6.92
N TYR A 6 11.03 -5.48 -6.77
CA TYR A 6 11.63 -5.05 -5.50
C TYR A 6 10.70 -4.18 -4.66
N GLY A 7 9.49 -3.87 -5.14
CA GLY A 7 8.55 -2.97 -4.46
C GLY A 7 8.17 -3.45 -3.07
N ILE A 8 7.71 -4.69 -2.94
CA ILE A 8 7.30 -5.25 -1.65
C ILE A 8 8.45 -5.27 -0.62
N PRO A 9 9.66 -5.80 -0.91
CA PRO A 9 10.79 -5.73 0.03
C PRO A 9 11.15 -4.29 0.45
N ALA A 10 11.20 -3.36 -0.50
CA ALA A 10 11.51 -1.95 -0.19
C ALA A 10 10.41 -1.30 0.67
N TYR A 11 9.14 -1.57 0.37
CA TYR A 11 8.00 -1.13 1.18
C TYR A 11 8.10 -1.64 2.62
N PHE A 12 8.45 -2.92 2.81
CA PHE A 12 8.61 -3.49 4.14
C PHE A 12 9.59 -2.69 5.00
N VAL A 13 10.71 -2.30 4.45
CA VAL A 13 11.73 -1.53 5.18
C VAL A 13 11.25 -0.10 5.42
N ILE A 14 10.88 0.63 4.38
CA ILE A 14 10.52 2.05 4.46
C ILE A 14 9.31 2.26 5.37
N SER A 15 8.24 1.50 5.16
CA SER A 15 7.01 1.65 5.94
C SER A 15 7.19 1.36 7.44
N ARG A 16 8.10 0.44 7.81
CA ARG A 16 8.39 0.15 9.21
C ARG A 16 9.19 1.27 9.87
N VAL A 17 10.14 1.87 9.17
CA VAL A 17 10.88 3.05 9.66
C VAL A 17 9.92 4.21 9.87
N GLU A 18 9.06 4.49 8.91
CA GLU A 18 8.05 5.55 9.02
C GLU A 18 7.05 5.26 10.14
N ALA A 19 6.56 4.02 10.25
CA ALA A 19 5.66 3.63 11.34
C ALA A 19 6.33 3.78 12.71
N ALA A 20 7.59 3.36 12.88
CA ALA A 20 8.32 3.53 14.11
C ALA A 20 8.43 5.00 14.51
N SER A 21 8.76 5.88 13.56
CA SER A 21 8.84 7.32 13.76
C SER A 21 7.48 7.94 14.07
N ASN A 22 6.47 7.66 13.26
CA ASN A 22 5.14 8.29 13.40
C ASN A 22 4.38 7.82 14.63
N LEU A 23 4.52 6.56 15.05
CA LEU A 23 3.83 6.02 16.22
C LEU A 23 4.48 6.41 17.55
N HIS A 24 5.63 7.09 17.55
CA HIS A 24 6.23 7.65 18.76
C HIS A 24 5.32 8.66 19.46
N ARG A 25 4.53 9.42 18.71
CA ARG A 25 3.65 10.47 19.26
C ARG A 25 2.49 9.95 20.12
N PHE A 26 2.17 8.66 20.01
CA PHE A 26 1.11 8.04 20.81
C PHE A 26 1.67 7.57 22.15
N ASP A 27 1.76 8.49 23.08
CA ASP A 27 2.38 8.34 24.39
C ASP A 27 1.37 8.33 25.57
N GLY A 28 0.08 8.57 25.26
CA GLY A 28 -0.98 8.67 26.26
C GLY A 28 -1.02 10.00 27.01
N VAL A 29 -0.20 11.01 26.61
CA VAL A 29 -0.24 12.36 27.18
C VAL A 29 -1.00 13.31 26.26
N LYS A 30 -0.58 13.39 24.99
CA LYS A 30 -1.20 14.29 24.00
C LYS A 30 -2.20 13.57 23.09
N TYR A 31 -1.94 12.28 22.77
CA TYR A 31 -2.73 11.54 21.81
C TYR A 31 -2.97 10.10 22.25
N GLY A 32 -4.08 9.56 21.76
CA GLY A 32 -4.39 8.14 21.78
C GLY A 32 -4.78 7.60 23.15
N TYR A 33 -4.71 6.29 23.24
CA TYR A 33 -5.02 5.56 24.47
C TYR A 33 -4.05 5.92 25.59
N ARG A 34 -4.56 6.05 26.81
CA ARG A 34 -3.77 6.15 28.06
C ARG A 34 -4.17 5.00 28.97
N THR A 35 -3.18 4.40 29.63
CA THR A 35 -3.44 3.35 30.61
C THR A 35 -4.26 3.83 31.79
N ASP A 36 -5.24 3.06 32.21
CA ASP A 36 -5.99 3.26 33.43
C ASP A 36 -5.32 2.56 34.63
N SER A 37 -4.27 1.77 34.39
CA SER A 37 -3.52 1.06 35.42
C SER A 37 -2.66 2.05 36.24
N GLU A 38 -2.54 1.78 37.55
CA GLU A 38 -1.63 2.54 38.42
C GLU A 38 -0.17 2.49 37.89
N PHE A 39 0.52 3.60 37.98
CA PHE A 39 1.92 3.74 37.60
C PHE A 39 2.67 4.62 38.61
N LYS A 40 3.93 4.29 38.87
CA LYS A 40 4.78 5.01 39.84
C LYS A 40 5.46 6.23 39.28
N ASP A 41 5.71 6.25 37.97
CA ASP A 41 6.40 7.34 37.27
C ASP A 41 5.96 7.44 35.81
N LEU A 42 6.36 8.53 35.14
CA LEU A 42 6.02 8.82 33.74
C LEU A 42 6.51 7.73 32.77
N ARG A 43 7.67 7.15 33.04
CA ARG A 43 8.26 6.08 32.21
C ARG A 43 7.42 4.81 32.26
N GLU A 44 6.94 4.47 33.45
CA GLU A 44 6.04 3.32 33.62
C GLU A 44 4.69 3.57 32.94
N MET A 45 4.14 4.79 33.06
CA MET A 45 2.93 5.18 32.35
C MET A 45 3.09 5.00 30.83
N TYR A 46 4.15 5.51 30.23
CA TYR A 46 4.40 5.31 28.80
C TYR A 46 4.51 3.84 28.42
N ARG A 47 5.23 3.05 29.22
CA ARG A 47 5.41 1.63 28.98
C ARG A 47 4.07 0.87 29.00
N LYS A 48 3.24 1.10 29.99
CA LYS A 48 1.92 0.48 30.13
C LYS A 48 0.98 0.92 29.02
N THR A 49 0.86 2.21 28.79
CA THR A 49 0.04 2.79 27.72
C THR A 49 0.35 2.16 26.35
N ARG A 50 1.62 2.09 25.99
CA ARG A 50 2.02 1.54 24.69
C ARG A 50 1.90 0.02 24.63
N ALA A 51 2.10 -0.66 25.76
CA ALA A 51 1.91 -2.12 25.84
C ALA A 51 0.45 -2.53 25.68
N GLU A 52 -0.46 -1.76 26.24
CA GLU A 52 -1.91 -2.01 26.19
C GLU A 52 -2.54 -1.48 24.90
N GLY A 53 -2.18 -0.26 24.48
CA GLY A 53 -2.80 0.43 23.37
C GLY A 53 -2.38 -0.06 21.99
N PHE A 54 -1.20 -0.65 21.82
CA PHE A 54 -0.76 -1.22 20.56
C PHE A 54 -0.96 -2.73 20.51
N GLY A 55 -1.65 -3.21 19.48
CA GLY A 55 -1.73 -4.62 19.16
C GLY A 55 -0.39 -5.20 18.67
N LEU A 56 -0.36 -6.49 18.36
CA LEU A 56 0.85 -7.20 17.95
C LEU A 56 1.48 -6.60 16.69
N GLN A 57 0.70 -6.36 15.63
CA GLN A 57 1.22 -5.88 14.35
C GLN A 57 1.88 -4.48 14.43
N PRO A 58 1.27 -3.46 15.05
CA PRO A 58 1.96 -2.19 15.29
C PRO A 58 3.26 -2.33 16.08
N LYS A 59 3.28 -3.18 17.12
CA LYS A 59 4.50 -3.45 17.91
C LYS A 59 5.62 -4.04 17.06
N LEU A 60 5.30 -5.04 16.24
CA LEU A 60 6.28 -5.65 15.32
C LEU A 60 6.81 -4.62 14.31
N ARG A 61 5.94 -3.78 13.74
CA ARG A 61 6.34 -2.71 12.81
C ARG A 61 7.28 -1.71 13.48
N ILE A 62 7.01 -1.29 14.71
CA ILE A 62 7.87 -0.39 15.48
C ILE A 62 9.24 -1.04 15.73
N LEU A 63 9.28 -2.28 16.22
CA LEU A 63 10.53 -3.00 16.50
C LEU A 63 11.37 -3.18 15.24
N MET A 64 10.77 -3.62 14.15
CA MET A 64 11.47 -3.78 12.87
C MET A 64 11.99 -2.43 12.34
N GLY A 65 11.17 -1.38 12.41
CA GLY A 65 11.56 -0.04 11.98
C GLY A 65 12.75 0.51 12.77
N MET A 66 12.74 0.34 14.07
CA MET A 66 13.88 0.71 14.94
C MET A 66 15.14 -0.08 14.58
N TYR A 67 15.02 -1.38 14.32
CA TYR A 67 16.14 -2.23 13.95
C TYR A 67 16.78 -1.80 12.62
N VAL A 68 15.99 -1.70 11.55
CA VAL A 68 16.51 -1.40 10.21
C VAL A 68 16.97 0.05 10.02
N SER A 69 16.55 0.97 10.91
CA SER A 69 17.00 2.36 10.93
C SER A 69 18.15 2.62 11.91
N ALA A 70 18.54 1.63 12.74
CA ALA A 70 19.66 1.78 13.64
C ALA A 70 20.96 2.04 12.86
N ALA A 71 21.86 2.88 13.41
CA ALA A 71 23.05 3.36 12.73
C ALA A 71 23.90 2.24 12.09
N GLN A 72 24.00 1.10 12.76
CA GLN A 72 24.76 -0.07 12.31
C GLN A 72 24.13 -0.84 11.14
N TYR A 73 22.82 -0.66 10.90
CA TYR A 73 22.06 -1.39 9.88
C TYR A 73 21.42 -0.51 8.81
N SER A 74 21.35 0.81 9.06
CA SER A 74 20.64 1.77 8.21
C SER A 74 21.16 1.76 6.77
N GLU A 75 22.48 1.69 6.57
CA GLU A 75 23.07 1.65 5.24
C GLU A 75 22.69 0.38 4.49
N GLN A 76 22.67 -0.76 5.20
CA GLN A 76 22.37 -2.06 4.60
C GLN A 76 20.88 -2.22 4.22
N TYR A 77 19.97 -1.65 5.00
CA TYR A 77 18.53 -1.83 4.79
C TYR A 77 17.82 -0.56 4.35
N TYR A 78 17.81 0.48 5.16
CA TYR A 78 16.99 1.66 4.90
C TYR A 78 17.48 2.47 3.69
N GLN A 79 18.77 2.74 3.61
CA GLN A 79 19.33 3.47 2.47
C GLN A 79 19.19 2.70 1.17
N ARG A 80 19.37 1.38 1.18
CA ARG A 80 19.11 0.54 0.00
C ARG A 80 17.64 0.55 -0.42
N ALA A 81 16.72 0.50 0.53
CA ALA A 81 15.29 0.58 0.22
C ALA A 81 14.91 1.92 -0.41
N LEU A 82 15.52 3.03 0.04
CA LEU A 82 15.35 4.35 -0.60
C LEU A 82 15.91 4.39 -2.03
N GLN A 83 17.06 3.74 -2.27
CA GLN A 83 17.62 3.61 -3.62
C GLN A 83 16.69 2.81 -4.54
N VAL A 84 16.15 1.69 -4.07
CA VAL A 84 15.16 0.90 -4.82
C VAL A 84 13.90 1.73 -5.11
N ARG A 85 13.41 2.49 -4.14
CA ARG A 85 12.31 3.44 -4.35
C ARG A 85 12.60 4.42 -5.48
N ALA A 86 13.81 4.99 -5.51
CA ALA A 86 14.23 5.90 -6.59
C ALA A 86 14.29 5.20 -7.96
N MET A 87 14.73 3.94 -8.00
CA MET A 87 14.74 3.15 -9.26
C MET A 87 13.32 2.86 -9.75
N ILE A 88 12.39 2.52 -8.86
CA ILE A 88 10.98 2.32 -9.21
C ILE A 88 10.38 3.64 -9.74
N ARG A 89 10.67 4.76 -9.08
CA ARG A 89 10.27 6.09 -9.55
C ARG A 89 10.78 6.38 -10.97
N ALA A 90 12.05 6.11 -11.24
CA ALA A 90 12.64 6.29 -12.56
C ALA A 90 11.98 5.41 -13.63
N ASP A 91 11.51 4.21 -13.31
CA ASP A 91 10.74 3.36 -14.23
C ASP A 91 9.44 4.06 -14.67
N PHE A 92 8.72 4.70 -13.75
CA PHE A 92 7.50 5.46 -14.07
C PHE A 92 7.81 6.73 -14.86
N GLU A 93 8.84 7.47 -14.47
CA GLU A 93 9.28 8.66 -15.18
C GLU A 93 9.64 8.31 -16.63
N ALA A 94 10.37 7.23 -16.88
CA ALA A 94 10.69 6.78 -18.23
C ALA A 94 9.46 6.34 -19.05
N ALA A 95 8.44 5.77 -18.39
CA ALA A 95 7.20 5.37 -19.06
C ALA A 95 6.36 6.59 -19.52
N PHE A 96 6.33 7.63 -18.69
CA PHE A 96 5.54 8.83 -18.91
C PHE A 96 6.29 9.98 -19.58
N ASP A 97 7.60 9.88 -19.80
CA ASP A 97 8.39 10.94 -20.43
C ASP A 97 7.87 11.26 -21.84
N PRO A 98 7.40 12.50 -22.12
CA PRO A 98 6.89 12.89 -23.43
C PRO A 98 7.96 12.84 -24.55
N GLN A 99 9.23 12.89 -24.17
CA GLN A 99 10.37 12.78 -25.09
C GLN A 99 10.98 11.38 -25.10
N GLY A 100 10.48 10.49 -24.24
CA GLY A 100 10.97 9.13 -24.07
C GLY A 100 10.49 8.16 -25.14
N ALA A 101 10.87 6.89 -24.97
CA ALA A 101 10.52 5.83 -25.92
C ALA A 101 9.04 5.44 -25.85
N TYR A 102 8.41 5.54 -24.70
CA TYR A 102 7.04 5.04 -24.46
C TYR A 102 5.98 6.13 -24.61
N ARG A 103 6.19 7.30 -24.04
CA ARG A 103 5.30 8.47 -24.12
C ARG A 103 3.85 8.15 -23.75
N LEU A 104 3.66 7.48 -22.63
CA LEU A 104 2.34 7.04 -22.18
C LEU A 104 1.62 8.15 -21.41
N ASP A 105 0.33 8.33 -21.69
CA ASP A 105 -0.55 9.20 -20.90
C ASP A 105 -1.04 8.50 -19.62
N ALA A 106 -1.16 7.18 -19.68
CA ALA A 106 -1.53 6.35 -18.53
C ALA A 106 -1.03 4.91 -18.70
N LEU A 107 -0.88 4.19 -17.59
CA LEU A 107 -0.62 2.76 -17.52
C LEU A 107 -1.87 2.03 -17.03
N LEU A 108 -2.27 0.96 -17.72
CA LEU A 108 -3.33 0.06 -17.31
C LEU A 108 -2.74 -1.25 -16.81
N THR A 109 -3.12 -1.68 -15.60
CA THR A 109 -2.73 -2.98 -15.04
C THR A 109 -3.88 -3.59 -14.24
N PRO A 110 -3.87 -4.89 -13.91
CA PRO A 110 -4.74 -5.41 -12.85
C PRO A 110 -4.44 -4.66 -11.54
N THR A 111 -5.47 -4.46 -10.69
CA THR A 111 -5.26 -3.84 -9.37
C THR A 111 -4.54 -4.79 -8.42
N THR A 112 -4.93 -6.06 -8.43
CA THR A 112 -4.35 -7.13 -7.61
C THR A 112 -4.01 -8.35 -8.47
N PRO A 113 -3.05 -9.20 -8.06
CA PRO A 113 -2.67 -10.39 -8.82
C PRO A 113 -3.79 -11.41 -9.00
N THR A 114 -4.71 -11.46 -8.05
CA THR A 114 -5.84 -12.39 -8.00
C THR A 114 -7.11 -11.64 -7.61
N THR A 115 -8.26 -12.25 -7.87
CA THR A 115 -9.53 -11.88 -7.24
C THR A 115 -9.50 -12.17 -5.74
N ALA A 116 -10.58 -11.87 -5.01
CA ALA A 116 -10.64 -12.11 -3.58
C ALA A 116 -10.37 -13.60 -3.25
N PHE A 117 -9.42 -13.84 -2.38
CA PHE A 117 -9.04 -15.17 -1.89
C PHE A 117 -9.94 -15.61 -0.72
N LYS A 118 -10.02 -16.90 -0.46
CA LYS A 118 -10.72 -17.43 0.72
C LYS A 118 -9.92 -17.07 1.98
N MET A 119 -10.63 -16.66 3.02
CA MET A 119 -10.01 -16.24 4.29
C MET A 119 -9.08 -17.33 4.86
N ALA A 120 -9.47 -18.60 4.75
CA ALA A 120 -8.68 -19.74 5.25
C ALA A 120 -7.33 -19.93 4.54
N ASP A 121 -7.18 -19.44 3.29
CA ASP A 121 -5.98 -19.67 2.49
C ASP A 121 -4.82 -18.73 2.87
N VAL A 122 -5.12 -17.57 3.45
CA VAL A 122 -4.13 -16.53 3.77
C VAL A 122 -4.17 -16.06 5.22
N TYR A 123 -5.22 -16.43 5.98
CA TYR A 123 -5.33 -16.02 7.37
C TYR A 123 -4.19 -16.63 8.21
N GLY A 124 -3.41 -15.74 8.86
CA GLY A 124 -2.24 -16.15 9.65
C GLY A 124 -0.92 -16.07 8.90
N ASP A 125 -0.90 -16.01 7.57
CA ASP A 125 0.30 -15.73 6.77
C ASP A 125 0.35 -14.25 6.38
N SER A 126 1.03 -13.45 7.21
CA SER A 126 1.18 -12.01 6.97
C SER A 126 2.07 -11.68 5.77
N VAL A 127 2.92 -12.60 5.34
CA VAL A 127 3.81 -12.44 4.17
C VAL A 127 3.01 -12.65 2.90
N LEU A 128 2.28 -13.76 2.81
CA LEU A 128 1.44 -14.07 1.64
C LEU A 128 0.41 -12.96 1.40
N MET A 129 -0.24 -12.47 2.48
CA MET A 129 -1.20 -11.37 2.39
C MET A 129 -0.61 -10.08 1.79
N GLN A 130 0.67 -9.81 2.03
CA GLN A 130 1.32 -8.60 1.53
C GLN A 130 1.70 -8.69 0.05
N TYR A 131 1.82 -9.89 -0.51
CA TYR A 131 2.00 -10.05 -1.95
C TYR A 131 0.75 -9.69 -2.76
N ALA A 132 -0.41 -9.60 -2.14
CA ALA A 132 -1.61 -9.06 -2.79
C ALA A 132 -1.43 -7.60 -3.25
N ASP A 133 -0.53 -6.84 -2.61
CA ASP A 133 -0.25 -5.44 -2.92
C ASP A 133 0.86 -5.23 -3.96
N GLN A 134 1.39 -6.32 -4.57
CA GLN A 134 2.57 -6.21 -5.44
C GLN A 134 2.38 -5.31 -6.67
N LEU A 135 1.14 -5.10 -7.12
CA LEU A 135 0.82 -4.25 -8.26
C LEU A 135 0.46 -2.80 -7.86
N THR A 136 0.08 -2.56 -6.60
CA THR A 136 -0.27 -1.23 -6.08
C THR A 136 0.89 -0.54 -5.37
N VAL A 137 1.74 -1.29 -4.68
CA VAL A 137 2.91 -0.75 -3.96
C VAL A 137 3.87 0.06 -4.85
N PRO A 138 4.17 -0.32 -6.11
CA PRO A 138 5.04 0.49 -6.96
C PRO A 138 4.54 1.91 -7.20
N ALA A 139 3.23 2.12 -7.35
CA ALA A 139 2.65 3.46 -7.47
C ALA A 139 2.87 4.29 -6.20
N ASN A 140 2.76 3.68 -5.02
CA ASN A 140 3.06 4.33 -3.74
C ASN A 140 4.55 4.72 -3.62
N HIS A 141 5.46 3.87 -4.09
CA HIS A 141 6.89 4.19 -4.12
C HIS A 141 7.20 5.35 -5.05
N ALA A 142 6.61 5.35 -6.22
CA ALA A 142 6.79 6.39 -7.22
C ALA A 142 6.08 7.70 -6.85
N GLY A 143 4.99 7.63 -6.06
CA GLY A 143 4.17 8.79 -5.72
C GLY A 143 3.27 9.23 -6.87
N VAL A 144 2.93 8.34 -7.80
CA VAL A 144 2.06 8.63 -8.94
C VAL A 144 0.59 8.41 -8.57
N PRO A 145 -0.36 9.20 -9.14
CA PRO A 145 -1.78 9.00 -8.92
C PRO A 145 -2.30 7.75 -9.60
N GLY A 146 -3.34 7.15 -9.02
CA GLY A 146 -3.98 5.97 -9.56
C GLY A 146 -5.46 5.89 -9.23
N ILE A 147 -6.23 5.28 -10.12
CA ILE A 147 -7.65 4.96 -9.93
C ILE A 147 -7.87 3.47 -10.17
N SER A 148 -8.66 2.83 -9.32
CA SER A 148 -9.09 1.45 -9.52
C SER A 148 -10.54 1.40 -9.95
N LEU A 149 -10.81 0.59 -10.97
CA LEU A 149 -12.12 0.46 -11.58
C LEU A 149 -12.54 -1.02 -11.62
N PRO A 150 -13.80 -1.35 -11.35
CA PRO A 150 -14.30 -2.70 -11.58
C PRO A 150 -14.33 -2.99 -13.09
N ALA A 151 -13.79 -4.15 -13.48
CA ALA A 151 -13.59 -4.51 -14.88
C ALA A 151 -14.23 -5.84 -15.30
N GLY A 152 -15.00 -6.46 -14.41
CA GLY A 152 -15.67 -7.72 -14.71
C GLY A 152 -15.73 -8.65 -13.51
N LEU A 153 -16.01 -9.91 -13.79
CA LEU A 153 -16.03 -11.00 -12.84
C LEU A 153 -15.16 -12.14 -13.36
N ASP A 154 -14.57 -12.90 -12.44
CA ASP A 154 -13.89 -14.15 -12.78
C ASP A 154 -14.91 -15.30 -12.98
N ALA A 155 -14.39 -16.50 -13.22
CA ALA A 155 -15.22 -17.71 -13.44
C ALA A 155 -16.05 -18.11 -12.20
N GLU A 156 -15.66 -17.66 -11.01
CA GLU A 156 -16.35 -17.92 -9.73
C GLU A 156 -17.32 -16.77 -9.37
N GLY A 157 -17.42 -15.74 -10.20
CA GLY A 157 -18.26 -14.58 -9.98
C GLY A 157 -17.66 -13.52 -9.04
N MET A 158 -16.36 -13.58 -8.78
CA MET A 158 -15.66 -12.61 -7.92
C MET A 158 -15.24 -11.38 -8.73
N PRO A 159 -15.35 -10.16 -8.18
CA PRO A 159 -14.99 -8.94 -8.89
C PRO A 159 -13.51 -8.88 -9.29
N ILE A 160 -13.26 -8.45 -10.53
CA ILE A 160 -11.94 -8.13 -11.07
C ILE A 160 -11.76 -6.61 -11.05
N GLY A 161 -10.65 -6.13 -10.51
CA GLY A 161 -10.24 -4.74 -10.55
C GLY A 161 -9.12 -4.49 -11.56
N VAL A 162 -9.23 -3.39 -12.28
CA VAL A 162 -8.10 -2.82 -13.04
C VAL A 162 -7.73 -1.47 -12.47
N GLN A 163 -6.47 -1.10 -12.57
CA GLN A 163 -6.00 0.23 -12.17
C GLN A 163 -5.41 0.98 -13.36
N LEU A 164 -5.65 2.28 -13.38
CA LEU A 164 -4.99 3.25 -14.23
C LEU A 164 -4.05 4.07 -13.37
N LEU A 165 -2.81 4.23 -13.82
CA LEU A 165 -1.79 5.07 -13.19
C LEU A 165 -1.37 6.15 -14.19
N ALA A 166 -1.19 7.39 -13.74
CA ALA A 166 -0.85 8.52 -14.59
C ALA A 166 0.39 9.28 -14.05
N PRO A 167 0.99 10.19 -14.82
CA PRO A 167 2.03 11.08 -14.33
C PRO A 167 1.57 11.92 -13.13
N ASP A 168 2.53 12.49 -12.39
CA ASP A 168 2.25 13.36 -11.25
C ASP A 168 1.26 14.46 -11.62
N PHE A 169 0.26 14.69 -10.76
CA PHE A 169 -0.78 15.71 -10.91
C PHE A 169 -1.67 15.58 -12.15
N MET A 170 -1.71 14.39 -12.76
CA MET A 170 -2.56 14.10 -13.91
C MET A 170 -3.81 13.30 -13.54
N GLU A 171 -4.40 13.58 -12.38
CA GLU A 171 -5.65 12.96 -11.91
C GLU A 171 -6.80 13.19 -12.88
N GLU A 172 -6.81 14.33 -13.59
CA GLU A 172 -7.82 14.63 -14.60
C GLU A 172 -7.83 13.58 -15.72
N THR A 173 -6.64 13.17 -16.19
CA THR A 173 -6.49 12.11 -17.20
C THR A 173 -7.10 10.79 -16.70
N LEU A 174 -6.87 10.45 -15.42
CA LEU A 174 -7.45 9.24 -14.82
C LEU A 174 -8.97 9.31 -14.75
N PHE A 175 -9.54 10.44 -14.36
CA PHE A 175 -10.98 10.61 -14.29
C PHE A 175 -11.62 10.57 -15.69
N GLN A 176 -11.00 11.19 -16.69
CA GLN A 176 -11.50 11.15 -18.07
C GLN A 176 -11.48 9.73 -18.63
N ALA A 177 -10.36 9.00 -18.47
CA ALA A 177 -10.23 7.62 -18.90
C ALA A 177 -11.19 6.70 -18.14
N GLY A 178 -11.30 6.88 -16.82
CA GLY A 178 -12.23 6.13 -15.98
C GLY A 178 -13.68 6.35 -16.37
N ALA A 179 -14.11 7.59 -16.59
CA ALA A 179 -15.46 7.91 -17.02
C ALA A 179 -15.78 7.33 -18.41
N ALA A 180 -14.82 7.40 -19.35
CA ALA A 180 -14.97 6.79 -20.67
C ALA A 180 -15.13 5.25 -20.56
N PHE A 181 -14.33 4.61 -19.71
CA PHE A 181 -14.45 3.18 -19.45
C PHE A 181 -15.81 2.81 -18.83
N GLU A 182 -16.26 3.57 -17.83
CA GLU A 182 -17.57 3.36 -17.21
C GLU A 182 -18.71 3.51 -18.21
N GLN A 183 -18.64 4.53 -19.05
CA GLN A 183 -19.64 4.76 -20.10
C GLN A 183 -19.64 3.61 -21.13
N ALA A 184 -18.47 3.18 -21.59
CA ALA A 184 -18.31 2.10 -22.56
C ALA A 184 -18.80 0.75 -22.02
N THR A 185 -18.78 0.56 -20.70
CA THR A 185 -19.20 -0.68 -20.04
C THR A 185 -20.54 -0.58 -19.30
N ALA A 186 -21.30 0.52 -19.47
CA ALA A 186 -22.51 0.79 -18.70
C ALA A 186 -23.55 -0.33 -18.80
N GLU A 187 -23.70 -0.94 -19.97
CA GLU A 187 -24.67 -2.03 -20.23
C GLU A 187 -24.13 -3.43 -19.95
N ALA A 188 -22.89 -3.55 -19.48
CA ALA A 188 -22.29 -4.86 -19.17
C ALA A 188 -23.06 -5.57 -18.05
N GLU A 189 -23.35 -6.86 -18.20
CA GLU A 189 -24.15 -7.63 -17.26
C GLU A 189 -23.56 -7.66 -15.85
N TRP A 190 -22.23 -7.70 -15.73
CA TRP A 190 -21.56 -7.69 -14.43
C TRP A 190 -21.78 -6.39 -13.64
N ARG A 191 -22.08 -5.26 -14.29
CA ARG A 191 -22.43 -3.99 -13.60
C ARG A 191 -23.81 -4.00 -12.97
N LYS A 192 -24.68 -4.87 -13.44
CA LYS A 192 -26.06 -5.02 -12.95
C LYS A 192 -26.17 -5.91 -11.71
N ILE A 193 -25.09 -6.63 -11.40
CA ILE A 193 -25.03 -7.58 -10.27
C ILE A 193 -24.96 -6.81 -8.95
N LYS A 194 -25.85 -7.16 -8.02
CA LYS A 194 -25.87 -6.62 -6.65
C LYS A 194 -25.43 -7.70 -5.67
N PRO A 195 -24.67 -7.34 -4.62
CA PRO A 195 -24.31 -8.28 -3.54
C PRO A 195 -25.56 -8.92 -2.93
N GLN A 196 -25.56 -10.23 -2.75
CA GLN A 196 -26.71 -10.96 -2.18
C GLN A 196 -27.06 -10.52 -0.75
N VAL A 197 -26.06 -10.05 0.01
CA VAL A 197 -26.21 -9.55 1.39
C VAL A 197 -27.03 -8.23 1.48
N LEU A 198 -27.27 -7.57 0.35
CA LEU A 198 -28.06 -6.33 0.28
C LEU A 198 -29.50 -6.56 -0.24
N ARG A 199 -29.96 -7.80 -0.27
CA ARG A 199 -31.34 -8.16 -0.64
C ARG A 199 -32.22 -8.27 0.58
#